data_96ec5978d4c7b0b8fbc28f89dfe31a39
#
_entry.id   96ec5978d4c7b0b8fbc28f89dfe31a39
#
_cell.length_a   1.000
_cell.length_b   1.000
_cell.length_c   1.000
_cell.angle_alpha   90.00
_cell.angle_beta   90.00
_cell.angle_gamma   90.00
#
_symmetry.space_group_name_H-M   'P 1'
#
loop_
_entity.id
_entity.type
_entity.pdbx_description
1 polymer ?
#
loop_
_entity_poly.entity_id
_entity_poly.type
_entity_poly.pdbx_seq_one_letter_code
_entity_poly.pdbx_strand_id
1 'polypeptide(L)'
;MAAPGGGRLQSVLGLGFGLAGAVGGTIGAGILRTPGLVAAELGEPWLIWGAWIVGGLYALLGSVAVAELASALPRAGGWWIYAERAFGRRAGLVTGWTDWLAHCIGLAWVATTAGDYGAALLPAALLPGDLLPAAWGSKTIALAVIGLFSLIQLRGVQAGSASQELLSLAKAGAFAALVVACFALTPAAAAELPAGSLAVPLAAPHDWSALLVPAVVALQAVITTYDGWASPAYFAEEFDDPARDLPRSLIGGVLAVLALYLLINAGLLRVLPLPVLAASNLPAATAATALIGPAGGLVISVVALVALLGLINTAIMAAPRILYGLSSEGLLPVPALQEVNNGGTPAPALLLTTAAAAALVLLGNFERLLTMGAVLYVSLPLIGMASLLALRRQEPELPRPFCCWGYPLTPLLIAAVSLAFVVGAVAADPLSSLAALALAGLPAVARPGAAFSARPGCPERSAPAAPAPGPRDR
;
A
#
# COMPACT_ATOMS: atom_id res chain seq x y z
N MET A 1 3.88 -37.71 -23.10
CA MET A 1 4.69 -36.91 -22.14
C MET A 1 3.75 -35.95 -21.47
N ALA A 2 3.45 -36.15 -20.20
CA ALA A 2 2.66 -35.24 -19.41
C ALA A 2 3.45 -33.93 -19.28
N ALA A 3 2.79 -32.78 -19.51
CA ALA A 3 3.39 -31.48 -19.25
C ALA A 3 3.87 -31.41 -17.79
N PRO A 4 5.05 -30.84 -17.51
CA PRO A 4 5.49 -30.66 -16.13
C PRO A 4 4.42 -29.85 -15.40
N GLY A 5 3.92 -30.39 -14.30
CA GLY A 5 2.84 -29.79 -13.52
C GLY A 5 3.24 -28.40 -13.07
N GLY A 6 2.63 -27.38 -13.66
CA GLY A 6 2.70 -26.03 -13.15
C GLY A 6 2.14 -26.04 -11.73
N GLY A 7 2.97 -25.70 -10.74
CA GLY A 7 2.55 -25.55 -9.36
C GLY A 7 1.42 -24.53 -9.28
N ARG A 8 0.47 -24.71 -8.37
CA ARG A 8 -0.58 -23.73 -8.06
C ARG A 8 -0.12 -22.88 -6.87
N LEU A 9 -0.66 -21.69 -6.74
CA LEU A 9 -0.56 -20.92 -5.51
C LEU A 9 -1.07 -21.78 -4.35
N GLN A 10 -0.38 -21.74 -3.21
CA GLN A 10 -0.70 -22.57 -2.05
C GLN A 10 -1.67 -21.80 -1.14
N SER A 11 -2.79 -22.43 -0.78
CA SER A 11 -3.72 -21.89 0.21
C SER A 11 -3.18 -22.23 1.61
N VAL A 12 -2.42 -21.31 2.19
CA VAL A 12 -1.72 -21.46 3.48
C VAL A 12 -1.73 -20.17 4.31
N LEU A 13 -2.45 -19.15 3.86
CA LEU A 13 -2.50 -17.85 4.52
C LEU A 13 -3.78 -17.73 5.36
N GLY A 14 -3.64 -17.28 6.61
CA GLY A 14 -4.74 -17.07 7.52
C GLY A 14 -4.91 -15.61 7.93
N LEU A 15 -5.80 -15.36 8.90
CA LEU A 15 -6.10 -14.02 9.42
C LEU A 15 -4.85 -13.27 9.90
N GLY A 16 -3.89 -13.96 10.53
CA GLY A 16 -2.63 -13.34 11.01
C GLY A 16 -1.85 -12.67 9.89
N PHE A 17 -1.64 -13.40 8.77
CA PHE A 17 -1.02 -12.84 7.59
C PHE A 17 -1.83 -11.68 7.01
N GLY A 18 -3.17 -11.84 6.91
CA GLY A 18 -4.03 -10.79 6.38
C GLY A 18 -3.94 -9.48 7.17
N LEU A 19 -3.98 -9.55 8.49
CA LEU A 19 -3.76 -8.39 9.37
C LEU A 19 -2.35 -7.81 9.20
N ALA A 20 -1.32 -8.65 9.17
CA ALA A 20 0.06 -8.24 8.93
C ALA A 20 0.24 -7.61 7.55
N GLY A 21 -0.44 -8.12 6.54
CA GLY A 21 -0.46 -7.55 5.17
C GLY A 21 -1.10 -6.17 5.12
N ALA A 22 -2.28 -5.99 5.75
CA ALA A 22 -2.96 -4.71 5.81
C ALA A 22 -2.15 -3.67 6.59
N VAL A 23 -1.69 -4.00 7.81
CA VAL A 23 -0.82 -3.14 8.64
C VAL A 23 0.51 -2.91 7.94
N GLY A 24 1.07 -3.98 7.36
CA GLY A 24 2.35 -3.97 6.66
C GLY A 24 2.36 -3.11 5.41
N GLY A 25 1.30 -3.15 4.63
CA GLY A 25 1.13 -2.34 3.43
C GLY A 25 0.84 -0.88 3.71
N THR A 26 0.18 -0.57 4.85
CA THR A 26 -0.24 0.79 5.18
C THR A 26 0.80 1.56 5.98
N ILE A 27 1.38 0.98 7.03
CA ILE A 27 2.35 1.70 7.88
C ILE A 27 3.69 1.81 7.17
N GLY A 28 3.97 3.00 6.66
CA GLY A 28 5.23 3.37 6.02
C GLY A 28 5.90 4.55 6.74
N ALA A 29 6.85 5.20 6.06
CA ALA A 29 7.50 6.40 6.54
C ALA A 29 6.58 7.64 6.56
N GLY A 30 5.42 7.57 5.92
CA GLY A 30 4.45 8.67 5.85
C GLY A 30 4.03 9.17 7.22
N ILE A 31 3.67 8.27 8.14
CA ILE A 31 3.23 8.65 9.50
C ILE A 31 4.31 9.39 10.31
N LEU A 32 5.58 9.25 9.95
CA LEU A 32 6.68 9.95 10.62
C LEU A 32 6.83 11.41 10.17
N ARG A 33 6.28 11.78 9.00
CA ARG A 33 6.41 13.08 8.35
C ARG A 33 5.09 13.84 8.23
N THR A 34 4.03 13.16 7.84
CA THR A 34 2.70 13.76 7.56
C THR A 34 2.13 14.56 8.72
N PRO A 35 2.30 14.19 10.01
CA PRO A 35 1.78 15.00 11.12
C PRO A 35 2.29 16.45 11.12
N GLY A 36 3.55 16.68 10.74
CA GLY A 36 4.12 18.03 10.63
C GLY A 36 3.48 18.85 9.52
N LEU A 37 3.34 18.25 8.32
CA LEU A 37 2.68 18.88 7.19
C LEU A 37 1.22 19.23 7.50
N VAL A 38 0.48 18.29 8.10
CA VAL A 38 -0.93 18.54 8.49
C VAL A 38 -1.03 19.65 9.53
N ALA A 39 -0.09 19.72 10.48
CA ALA A 39 -0.03 20.79 11.46
C ALA A 39 0.30 22.16 10.81
N ALA A 40 1.20 22.18 9.84
CA ALA A 40 1.56 23.40 9.08
C ALA A 40 0.40 23.94 8.26
N GLU A 41 -0.35 23.06 7.61
CA GLU A 41 -1.49 23.44 6.76
C GLU A 41 -2.72 23.86 7.55
N LEU A 42 -3.03 23.17 8.66
CA LEU A 42 -4.30 23.37 9.37
C LEU A 42 -4.21 24.28 10.58
N GLY A 43 -3.06 24.38 11.23
CA GLY A 43 -2.80 25.32 12.32
C GLY A 43 -3.58 25.11 13.62
N GLU A 44 -4.59 24.23 13.64
CA GLU A 44 -5.48 24.02 14.79
C GLU A 44 -5.59 22.53 15.15
N PRO A 45 -5.44 22.15 16.43
CA PRO A 45 -5.47 20.75 16.84
C PRO A 45 -6.73 20.00 16.45
N TRP A 46 -7.92 20.61 16.52
CA TRP A 46 -9.18 19.97 16.19
C TRP A 46 -9.31 19.68 14.67
N LEU A 47 -8.72 20.54 13.81
CA LEU A 47 -8.65 20.31 12.36
C LEU A 47 -7.68 19.16 12.04
N ILE A 48 -6.54 19.09 12.75
CA ILE A 48 -5.58 17.99 12.63
C ILE A 48 -6.28 16.66 12.95
N TRP A 49 -6.98 16.59 14.09
CA TRP A 49 -7.78 15.40 14.46
C TRP A 49 -8.82 15.07 13.39
N GLY A 50 -9.55 16.09 12.91
CA GLY A 50 -10.54 15.94 11.85
C GLY A 50 -9.95 15.32 10.60
N ALA A 51 -8.81 15.80 10.12
CA ALA A 51 -8.14 15.28 8.93
C ALA A 51 -7.74 13.80 9.09
N TRP A 52 -7.15 13.41 10.23
CA TRP A 52 -6.75 12.03 10.49
C TRP A 52 -7.94 11.08 10.62
N ILE A 53 -9.03 11.52 11.25
CA ILE A 53 -10.28 10.74 11.34
C ILE A 53 -10.92 10.58 9.96
N VAL A 54 -11.04 11.65 9.18
CA VAL A 54 -11.65 11.62 7.84
C VAL A 54 -10.84 10.73 6.89
N GLY A 55 -9.49 10.84 6.89
CA GLY A 55 -8.64 9.95 6.09
C GLY A 55 -8.72 8.49 6.50
N GLY A 56 -8.78 8.21 7.82
CA GLY A 56 -8.99 6.86 8.33
C GLY A 56 -10.38 6.29 7.98
N LEU A 57 -11.42 7.12 8.01
CA LEU A 57 -12.77 6.73 7.56
C LEU A 57 -12.80 6.46 6.06
N TYR A 58 -12.09 7.24 5.24
CA TYR A 58 -11.92 6.95 3.81
C TYR A 58 -11.31 5.55 3.60
N ALA A 59 -10.19 5.24 4.27
CA ALA A 59 -9.55 3.94 4.18
C ALA A 59 -10.46 2.80 4.68
N LEU A 60 -11.21 3.02 5.77
CA LEU A 60 -12.14 2.06 6.33
C LEU A 60 -13.29 1.77 5.36
N LEU A 61 -13.92 2.79 4.81
CA LEU A 61 -15.00 2.63 3.84
C LEU A 61 -14.50 1.96 2.56
N GLY A 62 -13.29 2.30 2.10
CA GLY A 62 -12.63 1.64 0.98
C GLY A 62 -12.38 0.15 1.27
N SER A 63 -11.87 -0.18 2.46
CA SER A 63 -11.63 -1.57 2.86
C SER A 63 -12.93 -2.39 2.96
N VAL A 64 -14.02 -1.80 3.43
CA VAL A 64 -15.36 -2.42 3.46
C VAL A 64 -15.86 -2.73 2.04
N ALA A 65 -15.65 -1.82 1.10
CA ALA A 65 -16.05 -2.04 -0.29
C ALA A 65 -15.21 -3.15 -0.97
N VAL A 66 -13.89 -3.15 -0.74
CA VAL A 66 -13.00 -4.20 -1.26
C VAL A 66 -13.23 -5.53 -0.57
N ALA A 67 -13.61 -5.55 0.70
CA ALA A 67 -13.96 -6.78 1.42
C ALA A 67 -15.11 -7.54 0.74
N GLU A 68 -16.12 -6.84 0.22
CA GLU A 68 -17.18 -7.46 -0.58
C GLU A 68 -16.62 -8.06 -1.86
N LEU A 69 -15.87 -7.29 -2.63
CA LEU A 69 -15.30 -7.75 -3.90
C LEU A 69 -14.35 -8.93 -3.72
N ALA A 70 -13.43 -8.84 -2.76
CA ALA A 70 -12.42 -9.84 -2.51
C ALA A 70 -13.01 -11.16 -1.96
N SER A 71 -14.02 -11.09 -1.10
CA SER A 71 -14.69 -12.29 -0.57
C SER A 71 -15.64 -12.94 -1.60
N ALA A 72 -16.24 -12.15 -2.49
CA ALA A 72 -17.09 -12.66 -3.56
C ALA A 72 -16.30 -13.25 -4.73
N LEU A 73 -15.10 -12.74 -5.00
CA LEU A 73 -14.23 -13.15 -6.10
C LEU A 73 -12.82 -13.42 -5.59
N PRO A 74 -12.59 -14.48 -4.79
CA PRO A 74 -11.32 -14.77 -4.12
C PRO A 74 -10.30 -15.36 -5.09
N ARG A 75 -9.68 -14.51 -5.91
CA ARG A 75 -8.63 -14.85 -6.89
C ARG A 75 -7.39 -14.02 -6.61
N ALA A 76 -6.21 -14.50 -7.01
CA ALA A 76 -4.96 -13.78 -6.84
C ALA A 76 -4.82 -12.63 -7.85
N GLY A 77 -4.32 -11.49 -7.40
CA GLY A 77 -3.93 -10.38 -8.27
C GLY A 77 -4.68 -9.06 -8.13
N GLY A 78 -5.64 -8.94 -7.21
CA GLY A 78 -6.24 -7.65 -6.80
C GLY A 78 -7.24 -7.04 -7.78
N TRP A 79 -7.07 -5.76 -8.11
CA TRP A 79 -8.09 -4.92 -8.76
C TRP A 79 -8.53 -5.37 -10.16
N TRP A 80 -7.65 -5.98 -10.95
CA TRP A 80 -7.96 -6.37 -12.32
C TRP A 80 -9.08 -7.42 -12.41
N ILE A 81 -9.23 -8.25 -11.39
CA ILE A 81 -10.24 -9.31 -11.31
C ILE A 81 -11.64 -8.68 -11.34
N TYR A 82 -11.81 -7.64 -10.53
CA TYR A 82 -13.08 -6.93 -10.43
C TYR A 82 -13.40 -6.15 -11.71
N ALA A 83 -12.38 -5.51 -12.29
CA ALA A 83 -12.49 -4.79 -13.55
C ALA A 83 -12.80 -5.74 -14.73
N GLU A 84 -12.15 -6.90 -14.79
CA GLU A 84 -12.44 -7.91 -15.81
C GLU A 84 -13.87 -8.40 -15.72
N ARG A 85 -14.32 -8.75 -14.52
CA ARG A 85 -15.66 -9.28 -14.30
C ARG A 85 -16.75 -8.26 -14.63
N ALA A 86 -16.54 -7.00 -14.27
CA ALA A 86 -17.53 -5.93 -14.45
C ALA A 86 -17.53 -5.36 -15.87
N PHE A 87 -16.36 -5.21 -16.52
CA PHE A 87 -16.20 -4.45 -17.77
C PHE A 87 -15.52 -5.23 -18.89
N GLY A 88 -15.18 -6.49 -18.62
CA GLY A 88 -14.60 -7.42 -19.61
C GLY A 88 -13.07 -7.37 -19.68
N ARG A 89 -12.54 -8.27 -20.50
CA ARG A 89 -11.13 -8.63 -20.58
C ARG A 89 -10.17 -7.44 -20.84
N ARG A 90 -10.59 -6.45 -21.63
CA ARG A 90 -9.76 -5.27 -21.91
C ARG A 90 -9.60 -4.41 -20.64
N ALA A 91 -10.67 -4.19 -19.91
CA ALA A 91 -10.62 -3.45 -18.65
C ALA A 91 -9.76 -4.19 -17.62
N GLY A 92 -9.89 -5.51 -17.52
CA GLY A 92 -9.03 -6.34 -16.66
C GLY A 92 -7.55 -6.21 -17.01
N LEU A 93 -7.19 -6.31 -18.29
CA LEU A 93 -5.80 -6.18 -18.74
C LEU A 93 -5.22 -4.79 -18.43
N VAL A 94 -5.93 -3.72 -18.76
CA VAL A 94 -5.48 -2.34 -18.48
C VAL A 94 -5.33 -2.11 -16.99
N THR A 95 -6.32 -2.53 -16.19
CA THR A 95 -6.26 -2.38 -14.73
C THR A 95 -5.10 -3.16 -14.13
N GLY A 96 -4.90 -4.42 -14.52
CA GLY A 96 -3.81 -5.23 -14.00
C GLY A 96 -2.42 -4.73 -14.42
N TRP A 97 -2.29 -4.24 -15.64
CA TRP A 97 -1.05 -3.59 -16.08
C TRP A 97 -0.77 -2.31 -15.29
N THR A 98 -1.78 -1.46 -15.10
CA THR A 98 -1.70 -0.24 -14.28
C THR A 98 -1.28 -0.56 -12.86
N ASP A 99 -1.88 -1.57 -12.27
CA ASP A 99 -1.63 -2.03 -10.91
C ASP A 99 -0.19 -2.58 -10.76
N TRP A 100 0.24 -3.44 -11.67
CA TRP A 100 1.62 -3.94 -11.68
C TRP A 100 2.65 -2.82 -11.86
N LEU A 101 2.39 -1.87 -12.78
CA LEU A 101 3.26 -0.72 -13.00
C LEU A 101 3.34 0.17 -11.75
N ALA A 102 2.21 0.42 -11.10
CA ALA A 102 2.14 1.17 -9.85
C ALA A 102 3.01 0.50 -8.77
N HIS A 103 2.92 -0.83 -8.62
CA HIS A 103 3.75 -1.58 -7.68
C HIS A 103 5.24 -1.51 -8.01
N CYS A 104 5.64 -1.59 -9.28
CA CYS A 104 7.04 -1.46 -9.68
C CYS A 104 7.58 -0.05 -9.37
N ILE A 105 6.81 1.00 -9.67
CA ILE A 105 7.16 2.39 -9.39
C ILE A 105 7.22 2.62 -7.87
N GLY A 106 6.21 2.14 -7.14
CA GLY A 106 6.14 2.23 -5.69
C GLY A 106 7.31 1.51 -5.03
N LEU A 107 7.64 0.30 -5.48
CA LEU A 107 8.77 -0.47 -4.99
C LEU A 107 10.10 0.27 -5.21
N ALA A 108 10.30 0.86 -6.40
CA ALA A 108 11.51 1.62 -6.70
C ALA A 108 11.63 2.86 -5.83
N TRP A 109 10.53 3.60 -5.66
CA TRP A 109 10.49 4.79 -4.80
C TRP A 109 10.74 4.46 -3.33
N VAL A 110 10.07 3.44 -2.78
CA VAL A 110 10.24 3.02 -1.38
C VAL A 110 11.66 2.48 -1.14
N ALA A 111 12.20 1.71 -2.09
CA ALA A 111 13.56 1.18 -1.98
C ALA A 111 14.63 2.29 -2.04
N THR A 112 14.45 3.31 -2.89
CA THR A 112 15.34 4.47 -2.92
C THR A 112 15.31 5.21 -1.58
N THR A 113 14.12 5.43 -1.01
CA THR A 113 13.97 6.03 0.33
C THR A 113 14.66 5.17 1.40
N ALA A 114 14.51 3.85 1.36
CA ALA A 114 15.20 2.94 2.29
C ALA A 114 16.72 3.01 2.11
N GLY A 115 17.19 3.17 0.87
CA GLY A 115 18.60 3.39 0.55
C GLY A 115 19.16 4.67 1.18
N ASP A 116 18.39 5.78 1.13
CA ASP A 116 18.79 7.06 1.73
C ASP A 116 18.88 6.95 3.27
N TYR A 117 17.87 6.35 3.92
CA TYR A 117 17.92 6.08 5.36
C TYR A 117 19.07 5.13 5.73
N GLY A 118 19.29 4.08 4.94
CA GLY A 118 20.38 3.13 5.14
C GLY A 118 21.76 3.79 5.02
N ALA A 119 21.96 4.62 4.00
CA ALA A 119 23.20 5.36 3.81
C ALA A 119 23.46 6.35 4.95
N ALA A 120 22.42 6.99 5.48
CA ALA A 120 22.54 7.91 6.62
C ALA A 120 22.87 7.20 7.95
N LEU A 121 22.51 5.92 8.09
CA LEU A 121 22.76 5.11 9.28
C LEU A 121 24.11 4.39 9.25
N LEU A 122 24.68 4.14 8.06
CA LEU A 122 25.94 3.43 7.91
C LEU A 122 27.14 4.38 8.11
N PRO A 123 28.21 3.92 8.79
CA PRO A 123 29.47 4.66 8.82
C PRO A 123 30.02 4.90 7.41
N ALA A 124 30.52 6.10 7.14
CA ALA A 124 31.09 6.46 5.84
C ALA A 124 32.17 5.47 5.34
N ALA A 125 32.89 4.83 6.26
CA ALA A 125 33.88 3.82 5.94
C ALA A 125 33.36 2.52 5.35
N LEU A 126 32.07 2.24 5.52
CA LEU A 126 31.41 1.05 4.96
C LEU A 126 30.71 1.33 3.61
N LEU A 127 30.61 2.60 3.24
CA LEU A 127 30.11 3.00 1.93
C LEU A 127 31.30 3.05 0.97
N PRO A 128 31.19 2.56 -0.27
CA PRO A 128 32.28 2.59 -1.26
C PRO A 128 32.55 4.03 -1.74
N GLY A 129 32.78 4.96 -0.80
CA GLY A 129 32.87 6.41 -1.00
C GLY A 129 34.02 6.88 -1.90
N ASP A 130 35.09 6.12 -1.99
CA ASP A 130 36.23 6.45 -2.83
C ASP A 130 36.15 5.95 -4.27
N LEU A 131 35.20 5.04 -4.55
CA LEU A 131 35.00 4.41 -5.87
C LEU A 131 33.73 4.84 -6.60
N LEU A 132 32.71 5.36 -5.88
CA LEU A 132 31.42 5.72 -6.45
C LEU A 132 30.91 7.07 -5.91
N PRO A 133 30.25 7.90 -6.73
CA PRO A 133 29.57 9.10 -6.23
C PRO A 133 28.58 8.77 -5.09
N ALA A 134 28.40 9.66 -4.12
CA ALA A 134 27.53 9.46 -2.95
C ALA A 134 26.10 9.00 -3.30
N ALA A 135 25.56 9.48 -4.44
CA ALA A 135 24.25 9.05 -4.96
C ALA A 135 24.18 7.55 -5.33
N TRP A 136 25.32 6.89 -5.58
CA TRP A 136 25.35 5.44 -5.85
C TRP A 136 25.32 4.61 -4.56
N GLY A 137 25.73 5.16 -3.42
CA GLY A 137 25.61 4.49 -2.12
C GLY A 137 24.17 4.13 -1.79
N SER A 138 23.24 5.09 -1.85
CA SER A 138 21.81 4.88 -1.65
C SER A 138 21.20 3.89 -2.66
N LYS A 139 21.55 4.03 -3.95
CA LYS A 139 21.04 3.12 -5.00
C LYS A 139 21.53 1.69 -4.79
N THR A 140 22.78 1.50 -4.38
CA THR A 140 23.34 0.17 -4.09
C THR A 140 22.59 -0.50 -2.94
N ILE A 141 22.32 0.24 -1.85
CA ILE A 141 21.53 -0.26 -0.73
C ILE A 141 20.11 -0.59 -1.18
N ALA A 142 19.46 0.27 -1.97
CA ALA A 142 18.13 0.03 -2.51
C ALA A 142 18.07 -1.27 -3.33
N LEU A 143 19.02 -1.48 -4.23
CA LEU A 143 19.12 -2.70 -5.05
C LEU A 143 19.42 -3.93 -4.20
N ALA A 144 20.29 -3.82 -3.20
CA ALA A 144 20.59 -4.90 -2.27
C ALA A 144 19.35 -5.33 -1.47
N VAL A 145 18.53 -4.36 -1.02
CA VAL A 145 17.28 -4.62 -0.30
C VAL A 145 16.24 -5.29 -1.21
N ILE A 146 16.05 -4.78 -2.43
CA ILE A 146 15.16 -5.42 -3.41
C ILE A 146 15.63 -6.86 -3.68
N GLY A 147 16.91 -7.08 -3.90
CA GLY A 147 17.52 -8.40 -4.13
C GLY A 147 17.30 -9.33 -2.95
N LEU A 148 17.54 -8.87 -1.72
CA LEU A 148 17.33 -9.64 -0.50
C LEU A 148 15.91 -10.13 -0.36
N PHE A 149 14.92 -9.23 -0.48
CA PHE A 149 13.52 -9.64 -0.36
C PHE A 149 13.07 -10.51 -1.54
N SER A 150 13.58 -10.30 -2.74
CA SER A 150 13.34 -11.20 -3.87
C SER A 150 13.88 -12.61 -3.59
N LEU A 151 15.05 -12.74 -3.00
CA LEU A 151 15.61 -14.04 -2.60
C LEU A 151 14.79 -14.71 -1.49
N ILE A 152 14.27 -13.94 -0.53
CA ILE A 152 13.35 -14.47 0.49
C ILE A 152 12.09 -15.01 -0.17
N GLN A 153 11.50 -14.26 -1.10
CA GLN A 153 10.27 -14.69 -1.81
C GLN A 153 10.51 -15.93 -2.69
N LEU A 154 11.69 -16.09 -3.29
CA LEU A 154 12.05 -17.29 -4.06
C LEU A 154 12.08 -18.56 -3.22
N ARG A 155 12.27 -18.46 -1.89
CA ARG A 155 12.19 -19.62 -0.99
C ARG A 155 10.77 -20.14 -0.80
N GLY A 156 9.77 -19.32 -1.11
CA GLY A 156 8.36 -19.71 -1.07
C GLY A 156 7.47 -18.75 -0.29
N VAL A 157 6.16 -18.97 -0.42
CA VAL A 157 5.14 -18.11 0.17
C VAL A 157 5.20 -18.08 1.71
N GLN A 158 5.58 -19.19 2.34
CA GLN A 158 5.72 -19.26 3.80
C GLN A 158 6.86 -18.36 4.31
N ALA A 159 8.02 -18.35 3.62
CA ALA A 159 9.13 -17.49 3.98
C ALA A 159 8.76 -16.01 3.80
N GLY A 160 8.05 -15.68 2.71
CA GLY A 160 7.52 -14.35 2.46
C GLY A 160 6.52 -13.89 3.53
N SER A 161 5.57 -14.76 3.89
CA SER A 161 4.58 -14.50 4.94
C SER A 161 5.24 -14.28 6.30
N ALA A 162 6.14 -15.16 6.71
CA ALA A 162 6.87 -15.04 7.98
C ALA A 162 7.66 -13.73 8.05
N SER A 163 8.34 -13.33 6.95
CA SER A 163 9.05 -12.05 6.89
C SER A 163 8.09 -10.86 7.00
N GLN A 164 6.90 -10.95 6.39
CA GLN A 164 5.88 -9.91 6.46
C GLN A 164 5.30 -9.76 7.87
N GLU A 165 4.98 -10.87 8.52
CA GLU A 165 4.47 -10.87 9.89
C GLU A 165 5.50 -10.31 10.87
N LEU A 166 6.77 -10.72 10.75
CA LEU A 166 7.87 -10.21 11.59
C LEU A 166 8.06 -8.71 11.42
N LEU A 167 8.15 -8.22 10.18
CA LEU A 167 8.34 -6.79 9.90
C LEU A 167 7.13 -5.97 10.35
N SER A 168 5.91 -6.48 10.17
CA SER A 168 4.69 -5.81 10.61
C SER A 168 4.59 -5.74 12.12
N LEU A 169 4.96 -6.80 12.83
CA LEU A 169 5.02 -6.82 14.29
C LEU A 169 6.11 -5.87 14.82
N ALA A 170 7.29 -5.90 14.21
CA ALA A 170 8.41 -5.05 14.60
C ALA A 170 8.06 -3.56 14.49
N LYS A 171 7.47 -3.14 13.35
CA LYS A 171 7.07 -1.74 13.16
C LYS A 171 5.88 -1.34 14.04
N ALA A 172 4.86 -2.19 14.18
CA ALA A 172 3.74 -1.91 15.07
C ALA A 172 4.21 -1.76 16.52
N GLY A 173 5.11 -2.64 16.98
CA GLY A 173 5.74 -2.56 18.29
C GLY A 173 6.58 -1.30 18.48
N ALA A 174 7.37 -0.90 17.48
CA ALA A 174 8.18 0.31 17.53
C ALA A 174 7.31 1.58 17.61
N PHE A 175 6.24 1.65 16.82
CA PHE A 175 5.29 2.77 16.90
C PHE A 175 4.50 2.78 18.22
N ALA A 176 4.11 1.60 18.73
CA ALA A 176 3.48 1.50 20.05
C ALA A 176 4.44 1.96 21.16
N ALA A 177 5.72 1.60 21.08
CA ALA A 177 6.74 2.06 22.01
C ALA A 177 6.94 3.58 21.95
N LEU A 178 6.92 4.19 20.75
CA LEU A 178 6.92 5.65 20.60
C LEU A 178 5.72 6.28 21.28
N VAL A 179 4.51 5.74 21.07
CA VAL A 179 3.29 6.21 21.72
C VAL A 179 3.45 6.13 23.24
N VAL A 180 3.85 4.98 23.77
CA VAL A 180 4.04 4.79 25.22
C VAL A 180 5.08 5.81 25.75
N ALA A 181 6.19 6.01 25.05
CA ALA A 181 7.20 6.99 25.44
C ALA A 181 6.62 8.42 25.49
N CYS A 182 5.81 8.81 24.50
CA CYS A 182 5.17 10.13 24.47
C CYS A 182 4.22 10.37 25.67
N PHE A 183 3.61 9.33 26.22
CA PHE A 183 2.68 9.46 27.35
C PHE A 183 3.34 9.21 28.72
N ALA A 184 4.36 8.34 28.78
CA ALA A 184 5.00 7.94 30.02
C ALA A 184 6.18 8.84 30.41
N LEU A 185 6.88 9.44 29.44
CA LEU A 185 8.04 10.27 29.69
C LEU A 185 7.65 11.76 29.70
N THR A 186 8.36 12.53 30.50
CA THR A 186 8.35 14.00 30.44
C THR A 186 9.49 14.46 29.53
N PRO A 187 9.26 15.42 28.62
CA PRO A 187 10.34 15.96 27.80
C PRO A 187 11.50 16.47 28.68
N ALA A 188 12.71 16.03 28.38
CA ALA A 188 13.92 16.41 29.15
C ALA A 188 14.32 17.87 28.89
N ALA A 189 13.90 18.43 27.76
CA ALA A 189 14.03 19.85 27.41
C ALA A 189 12.74 20.31 26.73
N ALA A 190 12.37 21.59 26.92
CA ALA A 190 11.35 22.20 26.08
C ALA A 190 11.81 22.05 24.63
N ALA A 191 10.96 21.45 23.77
CA ALA A 191 11.26 21.36 22.35
C ALA A 191 11.26 22.78 21.79
N GLU A 192 12.45 23.32 21.57
CA GLU A 192 12.64 24.64 21.00
C GLU A 192 12.54 24.57 19.47
N LEU A 193 12.08 25.64 18.87
CA LEU A 193 12.14 25.80 17.43
C LEU A 193 13.60 25.66 16.99
N PRO A 194 13.91 24.92 15.91
CA PRO A 194 15.26 24.88 15.35
C PRO A 194 15.77 26.31 15.12
N ALA A 195 17.02 26.58 15.51
CA ALA A 195 17.62 27.90 15.36
C ALA A 195 17.51 28.37 13.91
N GLY A 196 16.84 29.50 13.67
CA GLY A 196 16.57 30.05 12.35
C GLY A 196 15.20 29.66 11.75
N SER A 197 14.40 28.82 12.40
CA SER A 197 13.02 28.59 12.00
C SER A 197 12.20 29.85 12.34
N LEU A 198 11.72 30.54 11.33
CA LEU A 198 10.67 31.52 11.52
C LEU A 198 9.47 30.76 12.08
N ALA A 199 8.94 31.23 13.21
CA ALA A 199 7.65 30.77 13.69
C ALA A 199 6.67 30.94 12.52
N VAL A 200 6.24 29.82 11.94
CA VAL A 200 5.18 29.86 10.94
C VAL A 200 4.00 30.50 11.64
N PRO A 201 3.50 31.68 11.21
CA PRO A 201 2.31 32.24 11.79
C PRO A 201 1.21 31.21 11.54
N LEU A 202 0.84 30.47 12.56
CA LEU A 202 -0.34 29.61 12.53
C LEU A 202 -1.54 30.55 12.54
N ALA A 203 -1.85 31.09 11.37
CA ALA A 203 -3.07 31.85 11.19
C ALA A 203 -4.21 30.84 11.21
N ALA A 204 -4.92 30.79 12.35
CA ALA A 204 -6.23 30.18 12.35
C ALA A 204 -7.04 30.88 11.24
N PRO A 205 -7.48 30.16 10.20
CA PRO A 205 -8.25 30.79 9.16
C PRO A 205 -9.57 31.21 9.74
N HIS A 206 -9.78 32.53 9.89
CA HIS A 206 -11.07 33.11 10.30
C HIS A 206 -12.09 33.02 9.16
N ASP A 207 -11.64 32.63 7.97
CA ASP A 207 -12.45 32.47 6.77
C ASP A 207 -12.40 31.00 6.27
N TRP A 208 -13.56 30.36 6.20
CA TRP A 208 -13.71 29.00 5.70
C TRP A 208 -13.24 28.82 4.26
N SER A 209 -13.33 29.88 3.44
CA SER A 209 -12.83 29.84 2.06
C SER A 209 -11.31 29.74 1.98
N ALA A 210 -10.59 30.36 2.91
CA ALA A 210 -9.14 30.28 3.02
C ALA A 210 -8.65 28.92 3.52
N LEU A 211 -9.51 28.15 4.22
CA LEU A 211 -9.18 26.81 4.74
C LEU A 211 -9.28 25.72 3.67
N LEU A 212 -10.00 25.95 2.57
CA LEU A 212 -10.30 24.89 1.60
C LEU A 212 -9.03 24.26 1.00
N VAL A 213 -8.09 25.08 0.52
CA VAL A 213 -6.85 24.59 -0.10
C VAL A 213 -5.96 23.87 0.91
N PRO A 214 -5.64 24.44 2.09
CA PRO A 214 -4.90 23.74 3.15
C PRO A 214 -5.55 22.43 3.58
N ALA A 215 -6.88 22.37 3.71
CA ALA A 215 -7.59 21.15 4.08
C ALA A 215 -7.48 20.08 2.99
N VAL A 216 -7.54 20.42 1.73
CA VAL A 216 -7.34 19.48 0.61
C VAL A 216 -5.92 18.94 0.62
N VAL A 217 -4.89 19.78 0.79
CA VAL A 217 -3.48 19.38 0.87
C VAL A 217 -3.26 18.43 2.07
N ALA A 218 -3.76 18.80 3.24
CA ALA A 218 -3.67 17.97 4.44
C ALA A 218 -4.36 16.62 4.26
N LEU A 219 -5.59 16.59 3.70
CA LEU A 219 -6.33 15.35 3.45
C LEU A 219 -5.65 14.48 2.40
N GLN A 220 -5.08 15.04 1.35
CA GLN A 220 -4.30 14.27 0.36
C GLN A 220 -3.11 13.59 1.03
N ALA A 221 -2.35 14.29 1.87
CA ALA A 221 -1.22 13.72 2.59
C ALA A 221 -1.66 12.62 3.57
N VAL A 222 -2.77 12.82 4.29
CA VAL A 222 -3.33 11.83 5.21
C VAL A 222 -3.82 10.60 4.45
N ILE A 223 -4.60 10.75 3.37
CA ILE A 223 -5.11 9.64 2.56
C ILE A 223 -3.95 8.82 1.99
N THR A 224 -2.90 9.47 1.48
CA THR A 224 -1.69 8.81 1.00
C THR A 224 -0.96 8.05 2.13
N THR A 225 -1.00 8.58 3.36
CA THR A 225 -0.40 7.91 4.53
C THR A 225 -1.18 6.67 4.96
N TYR A 226 -2.48 6.62 4.69
CA TYR A 226 -3.31 5.43 4.90
C TYR A 226 -3.30 4.46 3.71
N ASP A 227 -2.69 4.77 2.58
CA ASP A 227 -2.70 3.89 1.40
C ASP A 227 -2.03 2.53 1.70
N GLY A 228 -2.42 1.49 0.94
CA GLY A 228 -1.96 0.11 1.14
C GLY A 228 -2.95 -0.79 1.90
N TRP A 229 -4.07 -0.27 2.36
CA TRP A 229 -5.12 -1.00 3.09
C TRP A 229 -5.72 -2.17 2.30
N ALA A 230 -5.68 -2.14 0.97
CA ALA A 230 -6.21 -3.21 0.10
C ALA A 230 -5.23 -4.40 -0.07
N SER A 231 -4.03 -4.36 0.52
CA SER A 231 -2.98 -5.37 0.32
C SER A 231 -3.43 -6.83 0.51
N PRO A 232 -4.28 -7.22 1.47
CA PRO A 232 -4.74 -8.61 1.59
C PRO A 232 -5.48 -9.13 0.36
N ALA A 233 -6.14 -8.27 -0.43
CA ALA A 233 -6.91 -8.68 -1.60
C ALA A 233 -6.03 -9.28 -2.72
N TYR A 234 -4.74 -8.94 -2.79
CA TYR A 234 -3.81 -9.52 -3.78
C TYR A 234 -3.52 -11.00 -3.55
N PHE A 235 -3.74 -11.47 -2.33
CA PHE A 235 -3.47 -12.84 -1.89
C PHE A 235 -4.75 -13.66 -1.69
N ALA A 236 -5.90 -13.18 -2.17
CA ALA A 236 -7.20 -13.76 -1.86
C ALA A 236 -7.30 -15.27 -2.16
N GLU A 237 -6.63 -15.77 -3.23
CA GLU A 237 -6.59 -17.19 -3.58
C GLU A 237 -5.72 -18.03 -2.63
N GLU A 238 -4.83 -17.39 -1.87
CA GLU A 238 -3.89 -18.06 -0.96
C GLU A 238 -4.42 -18.14 0.48
N PHE A 239 -5.59 -17.56 0.78
CA PHE A 239 -6.24 -17.68 2.08
C PHE A 239 -6.96 -19.04 2.22
N ASP A 240 -6.87 -19.62 3.42
CA ASP A 240 -7.57 -20.88 3.76
C ASP A 240 -9.10 -20.67 3.79
N ASP A 241 -9.57 -19.58 4.38
CA ASP A 241 -10.98 -19.18 4.42
C ASP A 241 -11.13 -17.71 3.95
N PRO A 242 -11.10 -17.46 2.63
CA PRO A 242 -11.18 -16.10 2.10
C PRO A 242 -12.49 -15.39 2.41
N ALA A 243 -13.61 -16.14 2.54
CA ALA A 243 -14.91 -15.58 2.83
C ALA A 243 -14.96 -14.91 4.21
N ARG A 244 -14.24 -15.46 5.17
CA ARG A 244 -14.19 -14.99 6.55
C ARG A 244 -12.99 -14.09 6.82
N ASP A 245 -11.81 -14.49 6.35
CA ASP A 245 -10.55 -13.87 6.78
C ASP A 245 -10.23 -12.61 6.00
N LEU A 246 -10.64 -12.48 4.72
CA LEU A 246 -10.43 -11.25 3.95
C LEU A 246 -11.18 -10.03 4.54
N PRO A 247 -12.49 -10.09 4.83
CA PRO A 247 -13.18 -8.97 5.46
C PRO A 247 -12.59 -8.59 6.82
N ARG A 248 -12.21 -9.58 7.63
CA ARG A 248 -11.60 -9.34 8.94
C ARG A 248 -10.21 -8.72 8.83
N SER A 249 -9.40 -9.17 7.88
CA SER A 249 -8.07 -8.63 7.63
C SER A 249 -8.12 -7.20 7.12
N LEU A 250 -8.96 -6.92 6.13
CA LEU A 250 -9.10 -5.60 5.53
C LEU A 250 -9.62 -4.58 6.54
N ILE A 251 -10.75 -4.88 7.19
CA ILE A 251 -11.40 -3.97 8.14
C ILE A 251 -10.58 -3.87 9.44
N GLY A 252 -10.18 -5.00 10.01
CA GLY A 252 -9.41 -5.06 11.24
C GLY A 252 -8.04 -4.40 11.11
N GLY A 253 -7.36 -4.59 9.97
CA GLY A 253 -6.09 -3.93 9.68
C GLY A 253 -6.22 -2.41 9.62
N VAL A 254 -7.23 -1.89 8.93
CA VAL A 254 -7.46 -0.43 8.87
C VAL A 254 -7.83 0.14 10.24
N LEU A 255 -8.66 -0.54 11.01
CA LEU A 255 -9.00 -0.10 12.37
C LEU A 255 -7.78 -0.05 13.29
N ALA A 256 -6.89 -1.04 13.19
CA ALA A 256 -5.63 -1.06 13.95
C ALA A 256 -4.72 0.11 13.55
N VAL A 257 -4.59 0.38 12.24
CA VAL A 257 -3.79 1.50 11.73
C VAL A 257 -4.40 2.84 12.13
N LEU A 258 -5.74 3.00 12.01
CA LEU A 258 -6.44 4.21 12.44
C LEU A 258 -6.19 4.50 13.92
N ALA A 259 -6.39 3.50 14.78
CA ALA A 259 -6.13 3.65 16.22
C ALA A 259 -4.66 4.05 16.48
N LEU A 260 -3.71 3.38 15.84
CA LEU A 260 -2.29 3.69 15.99
C LEU A 260 -1.94 5.10 15.52
N TYR A 261 -2.44 5.54 14.37
CA TYR A 261 -2.17 6.87 13.83
C TYR A 261 -2.77 7.99 14.70
N LEU A 262 -3.97 7.78 15.23
CA LEU A 262 -4.56 8.70 16.20
C LEU A 262 -3.73 8.76 17.47
N LEU A 263 -3.26 7.63 18.01
CA LEU A 263 -2.40 7.60 19.20
C LEU A 263 -1.05 8.27 18.96
N ILE A 264 -0.44 8.08 17.78
CA ILE A 264 0.81 8.76 17.41
C ILE A 264 0.59 10.28 17.38
N ASN A 265 -0.46 10.76 16.72
CA ASN A 265 -0.78 12.19 16.68
C ASN A 265 -1.07 12.77 18.06
N ALA A 266 -1.79 12.02 18.92
CA ALA A 266 -1.99 12.40 20.32
C ALA A 266 -0.66 12.55 21.08
N GLY A 267 0.24 11.59 20.90
CA GLY A 267 1.57 11.62 21.51
C GLY A 267 2.40 12.79 21.02
N LEU A 268 2.42 13.05 19.71
CA LEU A 268 3.17 14.17 19.12
C LEU A 268 2.64 15.53 19.61
N LEU A 269 1.32 15.74 19.60
CA LEU A 269 0.69 16.96 20.10
C LEU A 269 0.88 17.18 21.63
N ARG A 270 1.10 16.10 22.39
CA ARG A 270 1.43 16.17 23.80
C ARG A 270 2.87 16.62 24.04
N VAL A 271 3.81 16.13 23.24
CA VAL A 271 5.26 16.32 23.42
C VAL A 271 5.74 17.60 22.78
N LEU A 272 5.21 17.94 21.60
CA LEU A 272 5.67 19.07 20.79
C LEU A 272 4.65 20.21 20.82
N PRO A 273 5.07 21.44 21.12
CA PRO A 273 4.27 22.63 20.84
C PRO A 273 3.87 22.67 19.36
N LEU A 274 2.66 23.11 19.06
CA LEU A 274 2.12 23.10 17.70
C LEU A 274 3.02 23.83 16.67
N PRO A 275 3.63 24.99 16.95
CA PRO A 275 4.57 25.63 16.03
C PRO A 275 5.81 24.75 15.73
N VAL A 276 6.31 24.01 16.72
CA VAL A 276 7.45 23.09 16.55
C VAL A 276 7.05 21.88 15.71
N LEU A 277 5.85 21.33 15.95
CA LEU A 277 5.29 20.24 15.16
C LEU A 277 5.14 20.66 13.69
N ALA A 278 4.58 21.83 13.43
CA ALA A 278 4.36 22.38 12.10
C ALA A 278 5.67 22.67 11.33
N ALA A 279 6.70 23.14 12.04
CA ALA A 279 8.02 23.44 11.45
C ALA A 279 8.89 22.19 11.23
N SER A 280 8.49 21.03 11.78
CA SER A 280 9.31 19.82 11.72
C SER A 280 9.03 19.00 10.44
N ASN A 281 10.09 18.74 9.68
CA ASN A 281 10.05 17.80 8.56
C ASN A 281 9.94 16.32 9.00
N LEU A 282 10.30 16.03 10.27
CA LEU A 282 10.27 14.68 10.83
C LEU A 282 9.81 14.72 12.31
N PRO A 283 8.53 15.03 12.56
CA PRO A 283 7.98 15.25 13.91
C PRO A 283 8.26 14.13 14.89
N ALA A 284 8.19 12.88 14.44
CA ALA A 284 8.48 11.72 15.28
C ALA A 284 9.93 11.72 15.79
N ALA A 285 10.91 12.12 14.95
CA ALA A 285 12.30 12.24 15.39
C ALA A 285 12.50 13.42 16.35
N THR A 286 11.83 14.55 16.09
CA THR A 286 11.85 15.72 16.97
C THR A 286 11.28 15.37 18.35
N ALA A 287 10.15 14.66 18.40
CA ALA A 287 9.54 14.19 19.64
C ALA A 287 10.44 13.20 20.40
N ALA A 288 11.00 12.21 19.68
CA ALA A 288 11.91 11.25 20.29
C ALA A 288 13.18 11.94 20.85
N THR A 289 13.72 12.93 20.12
CA THR A 289 14.87 13.71 20.62
C THR A 289 14.51 14.52 21.85
N ALA A 290 13.33 15.12 21.93
CA ALA A 290 12.86 15.82 23.12
C ALA A 290 12.67 14.89 24.34
N LEU A 291 12.31 13.62 24.11
CA LEU A 291 12.07 12.64 25.18
C LEU A 291 13.34 11.95 25.68
N ILE A 292 14.23 11.52 24.77
CA ILE A 292 15.39 10.68 25.09
C ILE A 292 16.74 11.26 24.60
N GLY A 293 16.76 12.54 24.23
CA GLY A 293 17.97 13.24 23.77
C GLY A 293 18.37 12.87 22.33
N PRO A 294 19.62 13.17 21.91
CA PRO A 294 20.10 13.02 20.53
C PRO A 294 19.94 11.61 19.93
N ALA A 295 19.94 10.58 20.77
CA ALA A 295 19.71 9.20 20.33
C ALA A 295 18.31 8.97 19.75
N GLY A 296 17.32 9.83 20.09
CA GLY A 296 15.95 9.71 19.62
C GLY A 296 15.83 9.80 18.10
N GLY A 297 16.57 10.69 17.47
CA GLY A 297 16.60 10.80 16.00
C GLY A 297 17.11 9.53 15.33
N LEU A 298 18.16 8.91 15.87
CA LEU A 298 18.71 7.65 15.38
C LEU A 298 17.67 6.51 15.50
N VAL A 299 17.02 6.40 16.66
CA VAL A 299 15.98 5.38 16.90
C VAL A 299 14.86 5.51 15.86
N ILE A 300 14.36 6.72 15.62
CA ILE A 300 13.31 6.94 14.63
C ILE A 300 13.78 6.65 13.19
N SER A 301 15.03 6.93 12.86
CA SER A 301 15.59 6.56 11.55
C SER A 301 15.61 5.04 11.34
N VAL A 302 15.95 4.28 12.38
CA VAL A 302 15.88 2.80 12.34
C VAL A 302 14.43 2.33 12.21
N VAL A 303 13.49 2.93 12.95
CA VAL A 303 12.04 2.61 12.84
C VAL A 303 11.52 2.91 11.43
N ALA A 304 11.91 4.03 10.84
CA ALA A 304 11.56 4.38 9.47
C ALA A 304 12.09 3.34 8.48
N LEU A 305 13.35 2.93 8.63
CA LEU A 305 13.96 1.91 7.78
C LEU A 305 13.18 0.58 7.89
N VAL A 306 12.88 0.10 9.09
CA VAL A 306 12.08 -1.13 9.31
C VAL A 306 10.70 -1.01 8.68
N ALA A 307 10.05 0.15 8.77
CA ALA A 307 8.75 0.40 8.14
C ALA A 307 8.84 0.31 6.61
N LEU A 308 9.87 0.90 6.01
CA LEU A 308 10.12 0.84 4.56
C LEU A 308 10.42 -0.58 4.09
N LEU A 309 11.23 -1.35 4.84
CA LEU A 309 11.49 -2.76 4.54
C LEU A 309 10.20 -3.60 4.51
N GLY A 310 9.25 -3.34 5.42
CA GLY A 310 7.94 -3.98 5.41
C GLY A 310 7.11 -3.64 4.17
N LEU A 311 7.14 -2.39 3.70
CA LEU A 311 6.47 -1.98 2.46
C LEU A 311 7.10 -2.65 1.23
N ILE A 312 8.45 -2.70 1.16
CA ILE A 312 9.18 -3.38 0.10
C ILE A 312 8.78 -4.85 0.05
N ASN A 313 8.73 -5.54 1.20
CA ASN A 313 8.32 -6.93 1.25
C ASN A 313 6.89 -7.13 0.75
N THR A 314 5.93 -6.29 1.18
CA THR A 314 4.55 -6.34 0.71
C THR A 314 4.46 -6.17 -0.81
N ALA A 315 5.16 -5.17 -1.37
CA ALA A 315 5.13 -4.89 -2.80
C ALA A 315 5.75 -6.03 -3.64
N ILE A 316 6.88 -6.59 -3.19
CA ILE A 316 7.54 -7.74 -3.84
C ILE A 316 6.68 -9.00 -3.75
N MET A 317 5.87 -9.16 -2.70
CA MET A 317 4.91 -10.26 -2.62
C MET A 317 3.71 -10.06 -3.55
N ALA A 318 3.13 -8.87 -3.60
CA ALA A 318 1.88 -8.58 -4.31
C ALA A 318 2.06 -8.50 -5.84
N ALA A 319 3.03 -7.73 -6.31
CA ALA A 319 3.18 -7.43 -7.74
C ALA A 319 3.34 -8.65 -8.67
N PRO A 320 4.11 -9.70 -8.31
CA PRO A 320 4.20 -10.90 -9.14
C PRO A 320 2.87 -11.64 -9.30
N ARG A 321 1.98 -11.57 -8.31
CA ARG A 321 0.65 -12.21 -8.35
C ARG A 321 -0.28 -11.55 -9.34
N ILE A 322 -0.09 -10.26 -9.60
CA ILE A 322 -0.82 -9.54 -10.66
C ILE A 322 -0.45 -10.12 -12.02
N LEU A 323 0.84 -10.23 -12.34
CA LEU A 323 1.32 -10.81 -13.60
C LEU A 323 0.94 -12.28 -13.75
N TYR A 324 1.07 -13.05 -12.68
CA TYR A 324 0.64 -14.45 -12.64
C TYR A 324 -0.85 -14.57 -12.97
N GLY A 325 -1.69 -13.79 -12.30
CA GLY A 325 -3.13 -13.79 -12.53
C GLY A 325 -3.50 -13.38 -13.95
N LEU A 326 -2.93 -12.30 -14.47
CA LEU A 326 -3.15 -11.85 -15.85
C LEU A 326 -2.73 -12.89 -16.89
N SER A 327 -1.63 -13.60 -16.64
CA SER A 327 -1.15 -14.64 -17.54
C SER A 327 -1.98 -15.91 -17.46
N SER A 328 -2.33 -16.36 -16.22
CA SER A 328 -3.13 -17.58 -16.03
C SER A 328 -4.52 -17.48 -16.64
N GLU A 329 -5.12 -16.29 -16.68
CA GLU A 329 -6.40 -16.04 -17.34
C GLU A 329 -6.24 -15.73 -18.85
N GLY A 330 -5.02 -15.77 -19.35
CA GLY A 330 -4.74 -15.52 -20.77
C GLY A 330 -4.96 -14.07 -21.21
N LEU A 331 -5.02 -13.12 -20.27
CA LEU A 331 -5.04 -11.69 -20.56
C LEU A 331 -3.66 -11.22 -21.04
N LEU A 332 -2.59 -11.75 -20.43
CA LEU A 332 -1.22 -11.54 -20.85
C LEU A 332 -0.67 -12.85 -21.46
N PRO A 333 -0.34 -12.90 -22.76
CA PRO A 333 0.07 -14.15 -23.43
C PRO A 333 1.56 -14.44 -23.22
N VAL A 334 1.96 -14.61 -21.98
CA VAL A 334 3.33 -14.97 -21.58
C VAL A 334 3.25 -16.17 -20.65
N PRO A 335 3.20 -17.41 -21.20
CA PRO A 335 3.00 -18.62 -20.41
C PRO A 335 4.02 -18.82 -19.27
N ALA A 336 5.25 -18.36 -19.45
CA ALA A 336 6.28 -18.44 -18.41
C ALA A 336 5.89 -17.75 -17.08
N LEU A 337 5.06 -16.69 -17.13
CA LEU A 337 4.61 -15.98 -15.92
C LEU A 337 3.61 -16.80 -15.08
N GLN A 338 3.10 -17.93 -15.59
CA GLN A 338 2.22 -18.85 -14.87
C GLN A 338 3.00 -19.89 -14.07
N GLU A 339 4.32 -19.96 -14.25
CA GLU A 339 5.14 -20.93 -13.56
C GLU A 339 5.30 -20.57 -12.09
N VAL A 340 4.99 -21.53 -11.21
CA VAL A 340 5.08 -21.41 -9.76
C VAL A 340 6.14 -22.41 -9.28
N ASN A 341 7.06 -21.96 -8.45
CA ASN A 341 8.08 -22.82 -7.87
C ASN A 341 7.48 -23.76 -6.79
N ASN A 342 8.27 -24.70 -6.29
CA ASN A 342 7.83 -25.67 -5.27
C ASN A 342 7.36 -25.00 -3.96
N GLY A 343 7.78 -23.78 -3.69
CA GLY A 343 7.38 -22.98 -2.52
C GLY A 343 6.10 -22.16 -2.73
N GLY A 344 5.43 -22.28 -3.88
CA GLY A 344 4.20 -21.53 -4.16
C GLY A 344 4.42 -20.11 -4.70
N THR A 345 5.65 -19.71 -5.03
CA THR A 345 5.96 -18.37 -5.55
C THR A 345 6.00 -18.36 -7.08
N PRO A 346 5.33 -17.42 -7.76
CA PRO A 346 5.42 -17.24 -9.20
C PRO A 346 6.78 -16.62 -9.60
N ALA A 347 7.82 -17.48 -9.70
CA ALA A 347 9.21 -17.07 -9.79
C ALA A 347 9.54 -16.22 -11.03
N PRO A 348 9.10 -16.54 -12.27
CA PRO A 348 9.37 -15.68 -13.41
C PRO A 348 8.72 -14.30 -13.31
N ALA A 349 7.49 -14.23 -12.77
CA ALA A 349 6.80 -12.97 -12.53
C ALA A 349 7.52 -12.12 -11.46
N LEU A 350 8.05 -12.78 -10.41
CA LEU A 350 8.88 -12.13 -9.39
C LEU A 350 10.17 -11.55 -9.99
N LEU A 351 10.88 -12.32 -10.79
CA LEU A 351 12.12 -11.87 -11.43
C LEU A 351 11.89 -10.68 -12.37
N LEU A 352 10.80 -10.72 -13.15
CA LEU A 352 10.43 -9.60 -14.03
C LEU A 352 10.10 -8.34 -13.21
N THR A 353 9.34 -8.48 -12.14
CA THR A 353 9.00 -7.36 -11.23
C THR A 353 10.27 -6.78 -10.58
N THR A 354 11.16 -7.64 -10.09
CA THR A 354 12.44 -7.25 -9.48
C THR A 354 13.31 -6.49 -10.49
N ALA A 355 13.42 -6.99 -11.73
CA ALA A 355 14.19 -6.35 -12.80
C ALA A 355 13.59 -4.99 -13.18
N ALA A 356 12.26 -4.88 -13.30
CA ALA A 356 11.59 -3.62 -13.59
C ALA A 356 11.81 -2.58 -12.48
N ALA A 357 11.64 -2.97 -11.23
CA ALA A 357 11.89 -2.09 -10.08
C ALA A 357 13.36 -1.66 -10.00
N ALA A 358 14.31 -2.59 -10.21
CA ALA A 358 15.73 -2.27 -10.24
C ALA A 358 16.10 -1.28 -11.36
N ALA A 359 15.54 -1.46 -12.55
CA ALA A 359 15.70 -0.51 -13.66
C ALA A 359 15.16 0.88 -13.30
N LEU A 360 13.99 0.96 -12.64
CA LEU A 360 13.41 2.22 -12.18
C LEU A 360 14.26 2.90 -11.09
N VAL A 361 14.89 2.15 -10.17
CA VAL A 361 15.85 2.69 -9.19
C VAL A 361 17.07 3.30 -9.89
N LEU A 362 17.58 2.64 -10.93
CA LEU A 362 18.78 3.09 -11.64
C LEU A 362 18.50 4.30 -12.54
N LEU A 363 17.39 4.26 -13.29
CA LEU A 363 17.05 5.21 -14.34
C LEU A 363 16.08 6.29 -13.90
N GLY A 364 15.31 6.04 -12.84
CA GLY A 364 14.24 6.92 -12.37
C GLY A 364 14.75 8.15 -11.60
N ASN A 365 13.93 9.21 -11.66
CA ASN A 365 14.02 10.35 -10.76
C ASN A 365 13.00 10.15 -9.64
N PHE A 366 13.42 10.33 -8.39
CA PHE A 366 12.58 10.11 -7.20
C PHE A 366 11.25 10.87 -7.25
N GLU A 367 11.28 12.15 -7.56
CA GLU A 367 10.07 13.00 -7.58
C GLU A 367 9.07 12.54 -8.64
N ARG A 368 9.57 12.20 -9.84
CA ARG A 368 8.72 11.66 -10.91
C ARG A 368 8.12 10.31 -10.55
N LEU A 369 8.91 9.40 -9.96
CA LEU A 369 8.40 8.11 -9.52
C LEU A 369 7.30 8.27 -8.46
N LEU A 370 7.47 9.21 -7.53
CA LEU A 370 6.49 9.52 -6.50
C LEU A 370 5.16 9.99 -7.12
N THR A 371 5.20 10.99 -8.01
CA THR A 371 4.00 11.53 -8.66
C THR A 371 3.31 10.48 -9.53
N MET A 372 4.07 9.77 -10.37
CA MET A 372 3.54 8.71 -11.23
C MET A 372 2.89 7.60 -10.42
N GLY A 373 3.56 7.15 -9.35
CA GLY A 373 3.03 6.14 -8.43
C GLY A 373 1.71 6.59 -7.78
N ALA A 374 1.66 7.81 -7.25
CA ALA A 374 0.47 8.35 -6.59
C ALA A 374 -0.75 8.35 -7.53
N VAL A 375 -0.60 8.82 -8.78
CA VAL A 375 -1.69 8.84 -9.77
C VAL A 375 -2.19 7.43 -10.08
N LEU A 376 -1.27 6.48 -10.31
CA LEU A 376 -1.65 5.11 -10.63
C LEU A 376 -2.33 4.42 -9.45
N TYR A 377 -1.76 4.51 -8.24
CA TYR A 377 -2.35 3.89 -7.05
C TYR A 377 -3.76 4.40 -6.75
N VAL A 378 -3.99 5.72 -6.82
CA VAL A 378 -5.31 6.28 -6.52
C VAL A 378 -6.34 6.00 -7.63
N SER A 379 -5.90 5.70 -8.86
CA SER A 379 -6.81 5.27 -9.93
C SER A 379 -7.40 3.87 -9.70
N LEU A 380 -6.75 3.00 -8.93
CA LEU A 380 -7.20 1.63 -8.67
C LEU A 380 -8.48 1.55 -7.80
N PRO A 381 -8.59 2.24 -6.66
CA PRO A 381 -9.85 2.33 -5.94
C PRO A 381 -11.00 2.85 -6.79
N LEU A 382 -10.76 3.80 -7.69
CA LEU A 382 -11.79 4.34 -8.57
C LEU A 382 -12.40 3.24 -9.45
N ILE A 383 -11.56 2.44 -10.12
CA ILE A 383 -12.05 1.32 -10.93
C ILE A 383 -12.69 0.22 -10.08
N GLY A 384 -12.15 -0.03 -8.88
CA GLY A 384 -12.72 -0.99 -7.92
C GLY A 384 -14.14 -0.61 -7.49
N MET A 385 -14.37 0.65 -7.14
CA MET A 385 -15.70 1.15 -6.77
C MET A 385 -16.68 1.10 -7.95
N ALA A 386 -16.22 1.46 -9.15
CA ALA A 386 -17.00 1.33 -10.36
C ALA A 386 -17.38 -0.14 -10.62
N SER A 387 -16.46 -1.07 -10.41
CA SER A 387 -16.68 -2.52 -10.54
C SER A 387 -17.73 -3.01 -9.54
N LEU A 388 -17.65 -2.58 -8.27
CA LEU A 388 -18.64 -2.95 -7.25
C LEU A 388 -20.05 -2.49 -7.63
N LEU A 389 -20.20 -1.24 -8.09
CA LEU A 389 -21.47 -0.68 -8.53
C LEU A 389 -22.04 -1.43 -9.75
N ALA A 390 -21.17 -1.78 -10.71
CA ALA A 390 -21.56 -2.52 -11.90
C ALA A 390 -21.98 -3.96 -11.55
N LEU A 391 -21.17 -4.69 -10.78
CA LEU A 391 -21.45 -6.09 -10.41
C LEU A 391 -22.69 -6.26 -9.56
N ARG A 392 -23.03 -5.30 -8.70
CA ARG A 392 -24.29 -5.33 -7.96
C ARG A 392 -25.53 -5.21 -8.86
N ARG A 393 -25.39 -4.55 -10.03
CA ARG A 393 -26.47 -4.41 -11.02
C ARG A 393 -26.50 -5.55 -12.03
N GLN A 394 -25.34 -6.01 -12.48
CA GLN A 394 -25.22 -7.02 -13.54
C GLN A 394 -25.38 -8.43 -13.01
N GLU A 395 -24.91 -8.69 -11.79
CA GLU A 395 -24.92 -10.00 -11.15
C GLU A 395 -25.51 -9.93 -9.74
N PRO A 396 -26.84 -9.67 -9.60
CA PRO A 396 -27.48 -9.57 -8.28
C PRO A 396 -27.37 -10.88 -7.47
N GLU A 397 -27.38 -12.04 -8.17
CA GLU A 397 -27.30 -13.38 -7.56
C GLU A 397 -25.88 -13.84 -7.21
N LEU A 398 -24.85 -13.04 -7.50
CA LEU A 398 -23.48 -13.40 -7.13
C LEU A 398 -23.39 -13.60 -5.61
N PRO A 399 -22.88 -14.76 -5.13
CA PRO A 399 -22.72 -14.98 -3.70
C PRO A 399 -21.76 -13.95 -3.08
N ARG A 400 -22.22 -13.26 -2.04
CA ARG A 400 -21.46 -12.23 -1.32
C ARG A 400 -21.36 -12.62 0.15
N PRO A 401 -20.28 -13.32 0.58
CA PRO A 401 -20.11 -13.66 1.98
C PRO A 401 -20.07 -12.45 2.91
N PHE A 402 -19.60 -11.31 2.38
CA PHE A 402 -19.61 -10.03 3.05
C PHE A 402 -20.26 -8.98 2.13
N CYS A 403 -21.08 -8.09 2.71
CA CYS A 403 -21.74 -7.00 1.99
C CYS A 403 -21.22 -5.64 2.45
N CYS A 404 -20.91 -4.77 1.50
CA CYS A 404 -20.45 -3.41 1.74
C CYS A 404 -21.50 -2.59 2.50
N TRP A 405 -21.08 -2.03 3.64
CA TRP A 405 -21.93 -1.17 4.46
C TRP A 405 -22.21 0.16 3.75
N GLY A 406 -23.43 0.65 3.87
CA GLY A 406 -23.83 1.93 3.30
C GLY A 406 -23.86 1.98 1.76
N TYR A 407 -23.98 0.82 1.10
CA TYR A 407 -24.18 0.79 -0.35
C TYR A 407 -25.49 1.53 -0.74
N PRO A 408 -25.52 2.36 -1.82
CA PRO A 408 -24.41 2.66 -2.76
C PRO A 408 -23.54 3.87 -2.36
N LEU A 409 -23.81 4.53 -1.24
CA LEU A 409 -23.14 5.78 -0.85
C LEU A 409 -21.62 5.56 -0.61
N THR A 410 -21.26 4.46 0.06
CA THR A 410 -19.85 4.14 0.34
C THR A 410 -19.00 4.08 -0.93
N PRO A 411 -19.28 3.24 -1.95
CA PRO A 411 -18.47 3.22 -3.15
C PRO A 411 -18.52 4.53 -3.94
N LEU A 412 -19.65 5.25 -3.93
CA LEU A 412 -19.74 6.57 -4.59
C LEU A 412 -18.86 7.61 -3.93
N LEU A 413 -18.82 7.66 -2.60
CA LEU A 413 -17.98 8.58 -1.85
C LEU A 413 -16.48 8.29 -2.12
N ILE A 414 -16.07 7.02 -2.04
CA ILE A 414 -14.69 6.64 -2.32
C ILE A 414 -14.30 6.97 -3.76
N ALA A 415 -15.18 6.68 -4.74
CA ALA A 415 -14.93 7.04 -6.13
C ALA A 415 -14.79 8.55 -6.34
N ALA A 416 -15.64 9.36 -5.70
CA ALA A 416 -15.58 10.81 -5.80
C ALA A 416 -14.28 11.38 -5.22
N VAL A 417 -13.85 10.90 -4.04
CA VAL A 417 -12.59 11.33 -3.40
C VAL A 417 -11.40 10.90 -4.25
N SER A 418 -11.38 9.66 -4.75
CA SER A 418 -10.30 9.16 -5.62
C SER A 418 -10.22 9.95 -6.92
N LEU A 419 -11.37 10.29 -7.53
CA LEU A 419 -11.41 11.11 -8.74
C LEU A 419 -10.87 12.52 -8.47
N ALA A 420 -11.29 13.15 -7.37
CA ALA A 420 -10.80 14.47 -6.98
C ALA A 420 -9.27 14.45 -6.76
N PHE A 421 -8.74 13.38 -6.16
CA PHE A 421 -7.30 13.20 -5.98
C PHE A 421 -6.56 13.09 -7.33
N VAL A 422 -7.04 12.26 -8.25
CA VAL A 422 -6.43 12.11 -9.59
C VAL A 422 -6.45 13.44 -10.34
N VAL A 423 -7.57 14.17 -10.32
CA VAL A 423 -7.68 15.48 -10.95
C VAL A 423 -6.70 16.48 -10.31
N GLY A 424 -6.60 16.50 -8.99
CA GLY A 424 -5.64 17.36 -8.26
C GLY A 424 -4.18 17.02 -8.60
N ALA A 425 -3.83 15.73 -8.67
CA ALA A 425 -2.48 15.30 -9.04
C ALA A 425 -2.12 15.68 -10.49
N VAL A 426 -3.06 15.52 -11.43
CA VAL A 426 -2.88 15.97 -12.83
C VAL A 426 -2.73 17.47 -12.91
N ALA A 427 -3.46 18.24 -12.10
CA ALA A 427 -3.34 19.71 -12.08
C ALA A 427 -2.00 20.18 -11.48
N ALA A 428 -1.46 19.45 -10.48
CA ALA A 428 -0.21 19.78 -9.82
C ALA A 428 1.04 19.46 -10.67
N ASP A 429 1.08 18.28 -11.31
CA ASP A 429 2.16 17.85 -12.21
C ASP A 429 1.57 17.16 -13.45
N PRO A 430 1.16 17.93 -14.47
CA PRO A 430 0.53 17.38 -15.67
C PRO A 430 1.43 16.42 -16.43
N LEU A 431 2.74 16.71 -16.51
CA LEU A 431 3.67 15.94 -17.33
C LEU A 431 3.86 14.51 -16.79
N SER A 432 4.19 14.39 -15.52
CA SER A 432 4.41 13.08 -14.89
C SER A 432 3.10 12.30 -14.79
N SER A 433 1.98 12.96 -14.49
CA SER A 433 0.66 12.35 -14.39
C SER A 433 0.18 11.80 -15.74
N LEU A 434 0.28 12.59 -16.81
CA LEU A 434 -0.12 12.15 -18.15
C LEU A 434 0.82 11.05 -18.69
N ALA A 435 2.13 11.11 -18.38
CA ALA A 435 3.06 10.04 -18.70
C ALA A 435 2.68 8.72 -18.00
N ALA A 436 2.30 8.78 -16.72
CA ALA A 436 1.81 7.61 -15.98
C ALA A 436 0.55 7.01 -16.60
N LEU A 437 -0.44 7.85 -16.91
CA LEU A 437 -1.69 7.42 -17.54
C LEU A 437 -1.48 6.88 -18.96
N ALA A 438 -0.55 7.47 -19.74
CA ALA A 438 -0.17 6.96 -21.06
C ALA A 438 0.48 5.57 -20.97
N LEU A 439 1.40 5.37 -20.02
CA LEU A 439 2.01 4.06 -19.75
C LEU A 439 0.97 3.03 -19.31
N ALA A 440 0.01 3.42 -18.48
CA ALA A 440 -1.11 2.58 -18.07
C ALA A 440 -2.00 2.16 -19.25
N GLY A 441 -2.18 3.04 -20.23
CA GLY A 441 -2.97 2.79 -21.46
C GLY A 441 -2.29 1.94 -22.52
N LEU A 442 -0.98 1.68 -22.45
CA LEU A 442 -0.22 0.96 -23.48
C LEU A 442 -0.85 -0.37 -23.91
N PRO A 443 -1.34 -1.25 -23.00
CA PRO A 443 -1.94 -2.52 -23.42
C PRO A 443 -3.23 -2.37 -24.22
N ALA A 444 -3.97 -1.29 -24.01
CA ALA A 444 -5.18 -1.02 -24.77
C ALA A 444 -4.90 -0.73 -26.26
N VAL A 445 -3.77 -0.04 -26.53
CA VAL A 445 -3.33 0.34 -27.89
C VAL A 445 -2.60 -0.81 -28.58
N ALA A 446 -1.80 -1.58 -27.85
CA ALA A 446 -0.97 -2.65 -28.40
C ALA A 446 -1.78 -3.82 -29.00
N ARG A 447 -3.11 -3.91 -28.73
CA ARG A 447 -4.00 -4.96 -29.23
C ARG A 447 -5.35 -4.44 -29.72
N PRO A 448 -5.40 -3.65 -30.79
CA PRO A 448 -6.66 -3.09 -31.27
C PRO A 448 -7.61 -4.11 -31.93
N GLY A 449 -7.25 -5.38 -32.07
CA GLY A 449 -8.03 -6.31 -32.90
C GLY A 449 -8.02 -7.78 -32.51
N ALA A 450 -7.35 -8.20 -31.44
CA ALA A 450 -7.50 -9.57 -30.99
C ALA A 450 -8.93 -9.79 -30.52
N ALA A 451 -9.75 -10.42 -31.36
CA ALA A 451 -11.01 -10.98 -30.95
C ALA A 451 -10.73 -11.88 -29.75
N PHE A 452 -10.97 -11.38 -28.55
CA PHE A 452 -11.01 -12.19 -27.36
C PHE A 452 -12.21 -13.10 -27.52
N SER A 453 -12.04 -14.23 -28.25
CA SER A 453 -13.06 -15.25 -28.34
C SER A 453 -13.38 -15.65 -26.90
N ALA A 454 -14.63 -15.47 -26.53
CA ALA A 454 -15.15 -16.03 -25.29
C ALA A 454 -14.73 -17.51 -25.28
N ARG A 455 -13.91 -17.92 -24.32
CA ARG A 455 -13.75 -19.37 -24.08
C ARG A 455 -15.14 -19.89 -23.77
N PRO A 456 -15.62 -20.94 -24.46
CA PRO A 456 -16.83 -21.61 -24.03
C PRO A 456 -16.61 -22.06 -22.60
N GLY A 457 -17.52 -21.71 -21.71
CA GLY A 457 -17.56 -21.86 -20.26
C GLY A 457 -16.56 -22.87 -19.71
N CYS A 458 -15.63 -22.37 -18.90
CA CYS A 458 -14.98 -23.21 -17.92
C CYS A 458 -16.13 -23.82 -17.06
N PRO A 459 -16.24 -25.15 -16.89
CA PRO A 459 -17.28 -25.70 -16.04
C PRO A 459 -17.14 -25.06 -14.66
N GLU A 460 -18.23 -24.49 -14.17
CA GLU A 460 -18.34 -24.06 -12.78
C GLU A 460 -17.75 -25.17 -11.90
N ARG A 461 -16.65 -24.86 -11.24
CA ARG A 461 -16.15 -25.78 -10.22
C ARG A 461 -17.21 -25.81 -9.15
N SER A 462 -17.97 -26.92 -9.11
CA SER A 462 -18.86 -27.25 -8.02
C SER A 462 -18.12 -27.01 -6.70
N ALA A 463 -18.70 -26.19 -5.85
CA ALA A 463 -18.28 -26.07 -4.45
C ALA A 463 -18.10 -27.46 -3.87
N PRO A 464 -17.09 -27.70 -3.02
CA PRO A 464 -16.96 -28.99 -2.34
C PRO A 464 -18.29 -29.28 -1.65
N ALA A 465 -18.88 -30.45 -1.98
CA ALA A 465 -20.13 -30.88 -1.41
C ALA A 465 -20.00 -30.85 0.11
N ALA A 466 -20.97 -30.23 0.78
CA ALA A 466 -21.08 -30.26 2.21
C ALA A 466 -21.00 -31.74 2.70
N PRO A 467 -20.25 -32.05 3.77
CA PRO A 467 -20.19 -33.42 4.28
C PRO A 467 -21.61 -33.91 4.63
N ALA A 468 -21.95 -35.07 4.12
CA ALA A 468 -23.21 -35.71 4.39
C ALA A 468 -23.43 -35.85 5.90
N PRO A 469 -24.66 -35.61 6.42
CA PRO A 469 -24.93 -35.79 7.84
C PRO A 469 -24.73 -37.24 8.20
N GLY A 470 -23.87 -37.50 9.22
CA GLY A 470 -23.61 -38.79 9.75
C GLY A 470 -24.89 -39.50 10.25
N PRO A 471 -24.92 -40.83 10.28
CA PRO A 471 -26.08 -41.59 10.73
C PRO A 471 -26.44 -41.21 12.17
N ARG A 472 -27.70 -40.84 12.38
CA ARG A 472 -28.26 -40.65 13.72
C ARG A 472 -28.41 -42.05 14.34
N ASP A 473 -27.59 -42.34 15.36
CA ASP A 473 -27.82 -43.49 16.21
C ASP A 473 -29.13 -43.33 16.96
N ARG A 474 -29.91 -44.40 16.89
CA ARG A 474 -31.14 -44.56 17.65
C ARG A 474 -30.82 -45.18 19.01
#